data_adc4a41cda25840c261df9908f2f8515
#
_entry.id   adc4a41cda25840c261df9908f2f8515
#
_cell.length_a   1.000
_cell.length_b   1.000
_cell.length_c   1.000
_cell.angle_alpha   90.00
_cell.angle_beta   90.00
_cell.angle_gamma   90.00
#
_symmetry.space_group_name_H-M   'P 1'
#
loop_
_entity.id
_entity.type
_entity.pdbx_description
1 polymer ?
#
loop_
_entity_poly.entity_id
_entity_poly.type
_entity_poly.pdbx_seq_one_letter_code
_entity_poly.pdbx_strand_id
1 'polypeptide(L)'
;EWLNTNPVTAARLFQYRLDVFFKDFICSTAHPIGEVEDYFIRVEFQARGSPHAHTVLWVKDAPRIDEHPDNVVCQFIDKYQTCELTDDSARFQQHKHSPTCRRNGGCRFNYPRPPSRKTIIARPVVTDDANVDTIRTKSNEALQKVRTCLDDPTTPTDIDLDDLFKRAG
;
A
#
# COMPACT_ATOMS: atom_id res chain seq x y z
N GLU A 1 -13.30 -12.24 -19.93
CA GLU A 1 -14.29 -13.05 -20.68
C GLU A 1 -14.44 -14.45 -20.07
N TRP A 2 -13.35 -15.21 -19.87
CA TRP A 2 -13.39 -16.56 -19.29
C TRP A 2 -13.96 -16.61 -17.86
N LEU A 3 -13.68 -15.62 -17.00
CA LEU A 3 -14.22 -15.53 -15.63
C LEU A 3 -15.76 -15.45 -15.61
N ASN A 4 -16.35 -14.79 -16.61
CA ASN A 4 -17.81 -14.64 -16.71
C ASN A 4 -18.49 -15.89 -17.27
N THR A 5 -17.78 -16.70 -18.06
CA THR A 5 -18.32 -17.92 -18.66
C THR A 5 -18.16 -19.16 -17.78
N ASN A 6 -17.14 -19.18 -16.91
CA ASN A 6 -16.83 -20.30 -16.03
C ASN A 6 -16.49 -19.88 -14.60
N PRO A 7 -17.40 -19.20 -13.88
CA PRO A 7 -17.09 -18.62 -12.57
C PRO A 7 -16.75 -19.68 -11.50
N VAL A 8 -17.39 -20.83 -11.53
CA VAL A 8 -17.12 -21.92 -10.58
C VAL A 8 -15.73 -22.49 -10.77
N THR A 9 -15.33 -22.76 -12.02
CA THR A 9 -13.99 -23.26 -12.35
C THR A 9 -12.92 -22.23 -11.99
N ALA A 10 -13.18 -20.94 -12.25
CA ALA A 10 -12.28 -19.87 -11.89
C ALA A 10 -12.09 -19.77 -10.37
N ALA A 11 -13.17 -19.84 -9.60
CA ALA A 11 -13.12 -19.82 -8.14
C ALA A 11 -12.35 -21.01 -7.57
N ARG A 12 -12.60 -22.23 -8.08
CA ARG A 12 -11.88 -23.44 -7.65
C ARG A 12 -10.39 -23.38 -7.98
N LEU A 13 -10.04 -22.91 -9.17
CA LEU A 13 -8.64 -22.74 -9.57
C LEU A 13 -7.94 -21.69 -8.71
N PHE A 14 -8.61 -20.58 -8.41
CA PHE A 14 -8.08 -19.57 -7.52
C PHE A 14 -7.83 -20.14 -6.11
N GLN A 15 -8.82 -20.82 -5.54
CA GLN A 15 -8.69 -21.43 -4.21
C GLN A 15 -7.55 -22.44 -4.19
N TYR A 16 -7.47 -23.34 -5.15
CA TYR A 16 -6.38 -24.30 -5.26
C TYR A 16 -5.00 -23.63 -5.30
N ARG A 17 -4.83 -22.60 -6.14
CA ARG A 17 -3.57 -21.85 -6.23
C ARG A 17 -3.23 -21.13 -4.93
N LEU A 18 -4.23 -20.56 -4.27
CA LEU A 18 -4.06 -19.88 -3.00
C LEU A 18 -3.60 -20.87 -1.92
N ASP A 19 -4.23 -22.03 -1.83
CA ASP A 19 -3.88 -23.09 -0.86
C ASP A 19 -2.46 -23.60 -1.08
N VAL A 20 -2.08 -23.88 -2.34
CA VAL A 20 -0.73 -24.30 -2.70
C VAL A 20 0.29 -23.20 -2.38
N PHE A 21 0.01 -21.94 -2.72
CA PHE A 21 0.88 -20.81 -2.45
C PHE A 21 1.11 -20.65 -0.94
N PHE A 22 0.06 -20.74 -0.14
CA PHE A 22 0.20 -20.65 1.31
C PHE A 22 0.97 -21.83 1.89
N LYS A 23 0.55 -23.05 1.57
CA LYS A 23 1.14 -24.27 2.14
C LYS A 23 2.59 -24.47 1.70
N ASP A 24 2.86 -24.37 0.40
CA ASP A 24 4.13 -24.80 -0.18
C ASP A 24 5.15 -23.65 -0.32
N PHE A 25 4.72 -22.39 -0.11
CA PHE A 25 5.61 -21.24 -0.17
C PHE A 25 5.57 -20.39 1.11
N ILE A 26 4.44 -19.77 1.47
CA ILE A 26 4.37 -18.84 2.60
C ILE A 26 4.69 -19.52 3.94
N CYS A 27 4.07 -20.67 4.21
CA CYS A 27 4.25 -21.46 5.44
C CYS A 27 5.32 -22.55 5.30
N SER A 28 6.14 -22.50 4.25
CA SER A 28 7.20 -23.48 4.03
C SER A 28 8.39 -23.23 4.96
N THR A 29 9.28 -24.22 5.04
CA THR A 29 10.54 -24.11 5.78
C THR A 29 11.53 -23.10 5.18
N ALA A 30 11.26 -22.57 3.99
CA ALA A 30 12.04 -21.48 3.38
C ALA A 30 11.80 -20.13 4.05
N HIS A 31 10.68 -19.98 4.80
CA HIS A 31 10.31 -18.76 5.53
C HIS A 31 10.49 -17.45 4.72
N PRO A 32 9.88 -17.33 3.53
CA PRO A 32 10.14 -16.22 2.60
C PRO A 32 9.82 -14.85 3.18
N ILE A 33 8.94 -14.79 4.18
CA ILE A 33 8.56 -13.56 4.90
C ILE A 33 8.77 -13.69 6.42
N GLY A 34 9.61 -14.63 6.86
CA GLY A 34 9.77 -15.04 8.25
C GLY A 34 8.91 -16.25 8.59
N GLU A 35 9.08 -16.82 9.79
CA GLU A 35 8.28 -17.93 10.29
C GLU A 35 6.85 -17.46 10.58
N VAL A 36 5.87 -17.96 9.83
CA VAL A 36 4.45 -17.63 10.03
C VAL A 36 3.86 -18.53 11.10
N GLU A 37 3.42 -17.94 12.21
CA GLU A 37 2.77 -18.64 13.32
C GLU A 37 1.28 -18.83 13.10
N ASP A 38 0.62 -17.84 12.47
CA ASP A 38 -0.80 -17.89 12.18
C ASP A 38 -1.14 -16.98 10.99
N TYR A 39 -2.26 -17.23 10.35
CA TYR A 39 -2.75 -16.39 9.26
C TYR A 39 -4.27 -16.41 9.15
N PHE A 40 -4.80 -15.31 8.61
CA PHE A 40 -6.21 -15.20 8.26
C PHE A 40 -6.35 -14.78 6.81
N ILE A 41 -7.22 -15.49 6.07
CA ILE A 41 -7.49 -15.21 4.65
C ILE A 41 -8.98 -14.91 4.48
N ARG A 42 -9.27 -13.79 3.82
CA ARG A 42 -10.61 -13.44 3.36
C ARG A 42 -10.62 -13.33 1.84
N VAL A 43 -11.40 -14.18 1.19
CA VAL A 43 -11.61 -14.08 -0.26
C VAL A 43 -12.78 -13.16 -0.55
N GLU A 44 -12.58 -12.23 -1.45
CA GLU A 44 -13.56 -11.28 -1.94
C GLU A 44 -13.69 -11.40 -3.46
N PHE A 45 -14.91 -11.41 -3.97
CA PHE A 45 -15.17 -11.37 -5.41
C PHE A 45 -15.49 -9.93 -5.80
N GLN A 46 -14.59 -9.33 -6.59
CA GLN A 46 -14.81 -7.98 -7.11
C GLN A 46 -15.99 -7.96 -8.11
N ALA A 47 -16.55 -6.78 -8.36
CA ALA A 47 -17.71 -6.60 -9.26
C ALA A 47 -17.54 -7.20 -10.66
N ARG A 48 -16.30 -7.46 -11.09
CA ARG A 48 -15.95 -8.12 -12.36
C ARG A 48 -15.81 -9.64 -12.27
N GLY A 49 -16.17 -10.25 -11.11
CA GLY A 49 -16.05 -11.66 -10.85
C GLY A 49 -14.64 -12.17 -10.54
N SER A 50 -13.63 -11.30 -10.53
CA SER A 50 -12.25 -11.69 -10.21
C SER A 50 -12.10 -11.92 -8.71
N PRO A 51 -11.69 -13.13 -8.26
CA PRO A 51 -11.41 -13.38 -6.85
C PRO A 51 -10.16 -12.64 -6.41
N HIS A 52 -10.21 -12.12 -5.18
CA HIS A 52 -9.15 -11.36 -4.54
C HIS A 52 -9.01 -11.85 -3.09
N ALA A 53 -7.79 -12.11 -2.63
CA ALA A 53 -7.55 -12.54 -1.27
C ALA A 53 -6.91 -11.41 -0.46
N HIS A 54 -7.53 -11.09 0.67
CA HIS A 54 -6.94 -10.27 1.72
C HIS A 54 -6.38 -11.20 2.78
N THR A 55 -5.13 -10.97 3.16
CA THR A 55 -4.44 -11.84 4.11
C THR A 55 -3.84 -11.01 5.23
N VAL A 56 -4.00 -11.50 6.45
CA VAL A 56 -3.27 -11.05 7.63
C VAL A 56 -2.37 -12.19 8.08
N LEU A 57 -1.12 -11.88 8.40
CA LEU A 57 -0.11 -12.85 8.79
C LEU A 57 0.44 -12.47 10.17
N TRP A 58 0.60 -13.44 11.05
CA TRP A 58 1.34 -13.31 12.30
C TRP A 58 2.69 -13.97 12.11
N VAL A 59 3.73 -13.15 12.09
CA VAL A 59 5.10 -13.60 11.88
C VAL A 59 5.80 -13.63 13.23
N LYS A 60 6.47 -14.72 13.52
CA LYS A 60 7.22 -14.92 14.75
C LYS A 60 8.26 -13.82 14.95
N ASP A 61 8.35 -13.35 16.15
CA ASP A 61 9.29 -12.29 16.56
C ASP A 61 9.16 -10.98 15.77
N ALA A 62 8.04 -10.77 15.07
CA ALA A 62 7.77 -9.51 14.37
C ALA A 62 7.64 -8.37 15.39
N PRO A 63 8.32 -7.24 15.16
CA PRO A 63 8.19 -6.10 16.05
C PRO A 63 6.78 -5.48 15.93
N ARG A 64 6.26 -5.01 17.05
CA ARG A 64 4.93 -4.38 17.14
C ARG A 64 5.05 -2.88 17.18
N ILE A 65 4.18 -2.21 16.45
CA ILE A 65 4.03 -0.75 16.51
C ILE A 65 3.62 -0.38 17.95
N ASP A 66 4.21 0.71 18.47
CA ASP A 66 4.03 1.24 19.83
C ASP A 66 4.65 0.43 20.98
N GLU A 67 5.09 -0.81 20.73
CA GLU A 67 5.85 -1.62 21.69
C GLU A 67 7.36 -1.60 21.40
N HIS A 68 7.73 -1.41 20.13
CA HIS A 68 9.12 -1.36 19.68
C HIS A 68 9.43 0.01 19.04
N PRO A 69 10.70 0.42 19.02
CA PRO A 69 11.11 1.64 18.33
C PRO A 69 10.75 1.61 16.84
N ASP A 70 10.31 2.74 16.29
CA ASP A 70 9.87 2.86 14.89
C ASP A 70 10.91 2.37 13.88
N ASN A 71 12.20 2.65 14.14
CA ASN A 71 13.27 2.20 13.25
C ASN A 71 13.38 0.67 13.17
N VAL A 72 13.09 -0.05 14.26
CA VAL A 72 13.10 -1.52 14.28
C VAL A 72 11.91 -2.06 13.47
N VAL A 73 10.74 -1.44 13.63
CA VAL A 73 9.54 -1.81 12.84
C VAL A 73 9.76 -1.52 11.36
N CYS A 74 10.30 -0.35 11.01
CA CYS A 74 10.62 0.00 9.62
C CYS A 74 11.63 -0.98 9.01
N GLN A 75 12.71 -1.30 9.69
CA GLN A 75 13.70 -2.28 9.22
C GLN A 75 13.11 -3.66 8.96
N PHE A 76 12.19 -4.10 9.81
CA PHE A 76 11.48 -5.37 9.61
C PHE A 76 10.59 -5.31 8.35
N ILE A 77 9.85 -4.22 8.16
CA ILE A 77 9.01 -4.03 6.97
C ILE A 77 9.89 -3.99 5.71
N ASP A 78 10.94 -3.19 5.71
CA ASP A 78 11.85 -3.00 4.56
C ASP A 78 12.56 -4.30 4.14
N LYS A 79 12.71 -5.24 5.07
CA LYS A 79 13.27 -6.56 4.76
C LYS A 79 12.38 -7.37 3.81
N TYR A 80 11.05 -7.21 3.91
CA TYR A 80 10.09 -8.06 3.20
C TYR A 80 9.25 -7.31 2.16
N GLN A 81 9.26 -5.99 2.19
CA GLN A 81 8.43 -5.16 1.31
C GLN A 81 9.25 -4.04 0.69
N THR A 82 9.05 -3.82 -0.58
CA THR A 82 9.61 -2.68 -1.31
C THR A 82 8.54 -2.00 -2.14
N CYS A 83 8.67 -0.67 -2.28
CA CYS A 83 7.89 0.12 -3.23
C CYS A 83 8.75 0.58 -4.42
N GLU A 84 9.86 -0.09 -4.67
CA GLU A 84 10.77 0.23 -5.77
C GLU A 84 10.05 0.04 -7.12
N LEU A 85 10.20 1.03 -8.00
CA LEU A 85 9.67 0.97 -9.35
C LEU A 85 10.66 0.25 -10.26
N THR A 86 10.41 -1.03 -10.48
CA THR A 86 11.11 -1.83 -11.51
C THR A 86 10.30 -1.84 -12.81
N ASP A 87 10.92 -2.22 -13.93
CA ASP A 87 10.21 -2.34 -15.21
C ASP A 87 9.00 -3.28 -15.12
N ASP A 88 9.09 -4.37 -14.36
CA ASP A 88 8.00 -5.30 -14.14
C ASP A 88 6.90 -4.70 -13.24
N SER A 89 7.26 -4.04 -12.14
CA SER A 89 6.28 -3.41 -11.27
C SER A 89 5.56 -2.25 -11.97
N ALA A 90 6.25 -1.49 -12.82
CA ALA A 90 5.66 -0.42 -13.62
C ALA A 90 4.58 -0.95 -14.59
N ARG A 91 4.74 -2.16 -15.14
CA ARG A 91 3.76 -2.76 -16.06
C ARG A 91 2.45 -3.15 -15.37
N PHE A 92 2.51 -3.63 -14.13
CA PHE A 92 1.37 -4.24 -13.43
C PHE A 92 0.81 -3.38 -12.31
N GLN A 93 1.63 -2.60 -11.62
CA GLN A 93 1.25 -1.89 -10.40
C GLN A 93 1.09 -0.38 -10.58
N GLN A 94 1.54 0.19 -11.70
CA GLN A 94 1.40 1.62 -11.93
C GLN A 94 -0.07 2.02 -12.07
N HIS A 95 -0.50 3.01 -11.29
CA HIS A 95 -1.85 3.58 -11.40
C HIS A 95 -2.04 4.28 -12.76
N LYS A 96 -3.02 3.82 -13.51
CA LYS A 96 -3.45 4.46 -14.75
C LYS A 96 -4.76 5.19 -14.52
N HIS A 97 -4.78 6.49 -14.81
CA HIS A 97 -6.01 7.27 -14.67
C HIS A 97 -7.08 6.80 -15.65
N SER A 98 -8.29 6.69 -15.15
CA SER A 98 -9.49 6.36 -15.92
C SER A 98 -10.63 7.30 -15.53
N PRO A 99 -11.72 7.38 -16.32
CA PRO A 99 -12.89 8.17 -15.95
C PRO A 99 -13.45 7.84 -14.57
N THR A 100 -13.30 6.57 -14.13
CA THR A 100 -13.80 6.13 -12.81
C THR A 100 -12.94 6.60 -11.64
N CYS A 101 -11.64 6.85 -11.84
CA CYS A 101 -10.77 7.37 -10.78
C CYS A 101 -10.70 8.89 -10.76
N ARG A 102 -11.07 9.58 -11.85
CA ARG A 102 -11.08 11.05 -11.93
C ARG A 102 -12.41 11.60 -11.44
N ARG A 103 -12.37 12.39 -10.35
CA ARG A 103 -13.54 13.09 -9.81
C ARG A 103 -13.13 14.51 -9.45
N ASN A 104 -13.95 15.51 -9.77
CA ASN A 104 -13.74 16.91 -9.44
C ASN A 104 -12.34 17.43 -9.83
N GLY A 105 -11.84 17.05 -11.02
CA GLY A 105 -10.54 17.50 -11.52
C GLY A 105 -9.32 16.76 -10.98
N GLY A 106 -9.48 15.85 -10.01
CA GLY A 106 -8.39 15.09 -9.39
C GLY A 106 -8.58 13.57 -9.37
N CYS A 107 -7.53 12.87 -9.00
CA CYS A 107 -7.60 11.43 -8.79
C CYS A 107 -8.20 11.13 -7.41
N ARG A 108 -9.27 10.32 -7.33
CA ARG A 108 -9.91 9.94 -6.06
C ARG A 108 -8.99 9.12 -5.13
N PHE A 109 -7.90 8.57 -5.66
CA PHE A 109 -6.89 7.82 -4.91
C PHE A 109 -5.66 8.66 -4.59
N ASN A 110 -5.71 9.98 -4.89
CA ASN A 110 -4.63 10.92 -4.65
C ASN A 110 -3.31 10.58 -5.37
N TYR A 111 -3.37 10.03 -6.59
CA TYR A 111 -2.19 9.86 -7.42
C TYR A 111 -1.94 11.12 -8.29
N PRO A 112 -0.65 11.48 -8.55
CA PRO A 112 0.54 10.83 -8.03
C PRO A 112 0.67 11.02 -6.51
N ARG A 113 1.32 10.06 -5.83
CA ARG A 113 1.71 10.20 -4.43
C ARG A 113 3.17 10.63 -4.35
N PRO A 114 3.55 11.46 -3.37
CA PRO A 114 4.94 11.85 -3.21
C PRO A 114 5.79 10.61 -2.94
N PRO A 115 6.94 10.46 -3.62
CA PRO A 115 7.87 9.38 -3.35
C PRO A 115 8.53 9.56 -1.97
N SER A 116 8.90 8.47 -1.34
CA SER A 116 9.66 8.47 -0.10
C SER A 116 10.76 7.41 -0.17
N ARG A 117 11.98 7.77 0.22
CA ARG A 117 13.10 6.84 0.35
C ARG A 117 13.12 6.10 1.67
N LYS A 118 12.20 6.43 2.55
CA LYS A 118 12.10 5.86 3.89
C LYS A 118 10.71 5.29 4.12
N THR A 119 10.63 4.17 4.80
CA THR A 119 9.39 3.69 5.38
C THR A 119 8.97 4.60 6.53
N ILE A 120 7.73 5.06 6.51
CA ILE A 120 7.18 6.01 7.47
C ILE A 120 6.00 5.35 8.19
N ILE A 121 6.03 5.35 9.51
CA ILE A 121 4.91 4.92 10.34
C ILE A 121 4.03 6.15 10.61
N ALA A 122 2.86 6.19 9.98
CA ALA A 122 1.87 7.23 10.23
C ALA A 122 0.96 6.81 11.40
N ARG A 123 0.89 7.67 12.42
CA ARG A 123 -0.04 7.49 13.54
C ARG A 123 -1.29 8.34 13.35
N PRO A 124 -2.46 7.86 13.80
CA PRO A 124 -3.67 8.66 13.76
C PRO A 124 -3.52 9.91 14.63
N VAL A 125 -4.10 11.01 14.20
CA VAL A 125 -4.25 12.20 15.04
C VAL A 125 -5.21 11.85 16.17
N VAL A 126 -4.77 12.05 17.42
CA VAL A 126 -5.61 11.79 18.61
C VAL A 126 -6.82 12.73 18.56
N THR A 127 -8.02 12.14 18.59
CA THR A 127 -9.28 12.88 18.37
C THR A 127 -9.71 13.74 19.56
N ASP A 128 -9.15 13.52 20.73
CA ASP A 128 -9.51 14.23 21.98
C ASP A 128 -8.67 15.50 22.21
N ASP A 129 -7.76 15.83 21.28
CA ASP A 129 -6.99 17.06 21.33
C ASP A 129 -7.88 18.25 20.89
N ALA A 130 -7.97 19.31 21.70
CA ALA A 130 -8.69 20.54 21.39
C ALA A 130 -8.22 21.23 20.09
N ASN A 131 -7.08 20.82 19.55
CA ASN A 131 -6.46 21.34 18.34
C ASN A 131 -6.66 20.47 17.09
N VAL A 132 -7.46 19.39 17.15
CA VAL A 132 -7.63 18.44 16.03
C VAL A 132 -8.01 19.14 14.72
N ASP A 133 -8.96 20.06 14.77
CA ASP A 133 -9.40 20.79 13.56
C ASP A 133 -8.31 21.69 13.01
N THR A 134 -7.52 22.32 13.88
CA THR A 134 -6.36 23.12 13.48
C THR A 134 -5.28 22.24 12.84
N ILE A 135 -5.00 21.07 13.41
CA ILE A 135 -4.04 20.09 12.87
C ILE A 135 -4.51 19.59 11.49
N ARG A 136 -5.79 19.25 11.37
CA ARG A 136 -6.38 18.81 10.09
C ARG A 136 -6.31 19.88 9.01
N THR A 137 -6.62 21.11 9.36
CA THR A 137 -6.55 22.26 8.44
C THR A 137 -5.12 22.46 7.95
N LYS A 138 -4.14 22.54 8.85
CA LYS A 138 -2.72 22.68 8.48
C LYS A 138 -2.22 21.49 7.64
N SER A 139 -2.62 20.27 7.97
CA SER A 139 -2.26 19.07 7.19
C SER A 139 -2.84 19.13 5.77
N ASN A 140 -4.09 19.60 5.62
CA ASN A 140 -4.72 19.75 4.31
C ASN A 140 -4.05 20.87 3.48
N GLU A 141 -3.69 21.98 4.10
CA GLU A 141 -2.95 23.07 3.45
C GLU A 141 -1.57 22.58 2.96
N ALA A 142 -0.82 21.88 3.81
CA ALA A 142 0.47 21.29 3.45
C ALA A 142 0.31 20.28 2.31
N LEU A 143 -0.72 19.43 2.34
CA LEU A 143 -1.01 18.49 1.27
C LEU A 143 -1.32 19.18 -0.06
N GLN A 144 -2.04 20.31 -0.05
CA GLN A 144 -2.31 21.07 -1.27
C GLN A 144 -1.03 21.69 -1.85
N LYS A 145 -0.16 22.25 -1.00
CA LYS A 145 1.15 22.76 -1.44
C LYS A 145 1.99 21.67 -2.10
N VAL A 146 2.09 20.50 -1.44
CA VAL A 146 2.81 19.33 -2.00
C VAL A 146 2.23 18.91 -3.35
N ARG A 147 0.91 18.87 -3.50
CA ARG A 147 0.26 18.56 -4.78
C ARG A 147 0.59 19.57 -5.87
N THR A 148 0.54 20.85 -5.54
CA THR A 148 0.92 21.91 -6.49
C THR A 148 2.37 21.73 -6.95
N CYS A 149 3.28 21.39 -6.05
CA CYS A 149 4.67 21.09 -6.42
C CYS A 149 4.79 19.84 -7.31
N LEU A 150 4.02 18.80 -7.06
CA LEU A 150 4.03 17.57 -7.89
C LEU A 150 3.45 17.82 -9.29
N ASP A 151 2.50 18.73 -9.42
CA ASP A 151 1.90 19.10 -10.70
C ASP A 151 2.79 20.10 -11.49
N ASP A 152 3.80 20.70 -10.87
CA ASP A 152 4.76 21.59 -11.51
C ASP A 152 5.72 20.78 -12.40
N PRO A 153 5.75 21.03 -13.72
CA PRO A 153 6.60 20.30 -14.66
C PRO A 153 8.12 20.46 -14.39
N THR A 154 8.51 21.43 -13.58
CA THR A 154 9.92 21.64 -13.18
C THR A 154 10.32 20.80 -11.96
N THR A 155 9.36 20.12 -11.32
CA THR A 155 9.65 19.22 -10.20
C THR A 155 10.19 17.90 -10.73
N PRO A 156 11.38 17.45 -10.27
CA PRO A 156 11.92 16.14 -10.65
C PRO A 156 10.94 15.01 -10.33
N THR A 157 10.81 14.04 -11.24
CA THR A 157 9.89 12.90 -11.07
C THR A 157 10.32 11.94 -9.96
N ASP A 158 11.60 11.98 -9.57
CA ASP A 158 12.23 11.17 -8.52
C ASP A 158 12.51 11.96 -7.24
N ILE A 159 11.89 13.13 -7.08
CA ILE A 159 12.07 13.97 -5.88
C ILE A 159 11.66 13.20 -4.62
N ASP A 160 12.52 13.19 -3.61
CA ASP A 160 12.20 12.58 -2.32
C ASP A 160 11.19 13.43 -1.53
N LEU A 161 10.45 12.78 -0.63
CA LEU A 161 9.42 13.43 0.17
C LEU A 161 9.96 14.61 0.99
N ASP A 162 11.14 14.45 1.63
CA ASP A 162 11.76 15.49 2.44
C ASP A 162 12.12 16.73 1.59
N ASP A 163 12.61 16.51 0.37
CA ASP A 163 12.97 17.59 -0.56
C ASP A 163 11.71 18.24 -1.17
N LEU A 164 10.67 17.43 -1.40
CA LEU A 164 9.37 17.94 -1.84
C LEU A 164 8.74 18.86 -0.80
N PHE A 165 8.80 18.49 0.49
CA PHE A 165 8.31 19.38 1.56
C PHE A 165 9.12 20.68 1.66
N LYS A 166 10.44 20.64 1.51
CA LYS A 166 11.26 21.87 1.47
C LYS A 166 10.88 22.78 0.29
N ARG A 167 10.59 22.18 -0.88
CA ARG A 167 10.17 22.92 -2.08
C ARG A 167 8.76 23.51 -1.92
N ALA A 168 7.88 22.83 -1.21
CA ALA A 168 6.51 23.29 -0.99
C ALA A 168 6.39 24.41 0.05
N GLY A 169 7.40 24.64 0.90
CA GLY A 169 7.45 25.71 1.93
C GLY A 169 6.60 25.34 3.12
#